data_a91719f1062144ccc874adc5022afe7a
#
_entry.id   a91719f1062144ccc874adc5022afe7a
#
_cell.length_a   1.000
_cell.length_b   1.000
_cell.length_c   1.000
_cell.angle_alpha   90.00
_cell.angle_beta   90.00
_cell.angle_gamma   90.00
#
_symmetry.space_group_name_H-M   'P 1'
#
loop_
_entity.id
_entity.type
_entity.pdbx_description
1 polymer ?
#
loop_
_entity_poly.entity_id
_entity_poly.type
_entity_poly.pdbx_seq_one_letter_code
_entity_poly.pdbx_strand_id
1 'polypeptide(L)'
;MPKFNYVAMNQRGKEEKGTLDVASQNEAINRLKDMGFFPTKVTEATAEPKKGAKGKXGGXKPAKAKKKGKKGDINIPMPKFLQGKVXXKVLTTFTRQLATLVDAGLPLLRGLRVLGKQERNPALKGIIEELAVAIEGGSTFSEGLAQHPKTFNKLFINMVKAGEMGGVLEVVLNRLSEFMEKAEKIKGKVVAAMFYPAAVMVVAGLILLLLMVVVVPKFKQIFADMLEGEPLPDFTQIVMNISDYIKDQTIIFPAWAGDWPVPGPAVWYPIAFFIFLKILAKTKFGSYWLDFGKLKAPVVGPLVSKVSISRFSRTLGTLVSSGVPILQALTIVRETSGNMVVARAVTMVXEXVKEGDTXTVPLETSKVFPPMVISMIDVGEQTGALPEMLMRIADNFDEEVDNAVAALTSLLEPIMIVFLAIIVGSIVIALFLPLIKLIDKLGG
;
A
#
# COMPACT_ATOMS: atom_id res chain seq x y z
N MET A 1 -43.88 25.71 33.48
CA MET A 1 -42.39 25.79 33.65
C MET A 1 -41.77 24.63 32.93
N PRO A 2 -40.60 24.82 32.30
CA PRO A 2 -39.94 23.70 31.62
C PRO A 2 -39.48 22.65 32.63
N LYS A 3 -39.59 21.35 32.23
CA LYS A 3 -39.15 20.23 33.07
C LYS A 3 -37.75 19.78 32.65
N PHE A 4 -36.90 19.56 33.64
CA PHE A 4 -35.54 19.08 33.42
C PHE A 4 -35.38 17.69 34.02
N ASN A 5 -34.93 16.74 33.20
CA ASN A 5 -34.55 15.42 33.65
C ASN A 5 -33.12 15.46 34.15
N TYR A 6 -32.87 14.98 35.36
CA TYR A 6 -31.51 14.95 35.92
C TYR A 6 -31.05 13.54 36.27
N VAL A 7 -29.77 13.38 36.23
CA VAL A 7 -29.02 12.26 36.78
C VAL A 7 -28.00 12.85 37.73
N ALA A 8 -28.07 12.47 39.00
CA ALA A 8 -27.18 13.03 40.03
C ALA A 8 -26.73 11.93 41.00
N MET A 9 -25.55 12.11 41.59
CA MET A 9 -25.05 11.19 42.61
C MET A 9 -25.37 11.74 44.02
N ASN A 10 -25.86 10.88 44.89
CA ASN A 10 -26.09 11.25 46.30
C ASN A 10 -24.78 11.14 47.11
N GLN A 11 -24.81 11.56 48.36
CA GLN A 11 -23.63 11.55 49.27
C GLN A 11 -23.02 10.15 49.50
N ARG A 12 -23.74 9.08 49.15
CA ARG A 12 -23.29 7.69 49.25
C ARG A 12 -22.72 7.13 47.94
N GLY A 13 -22.55 7.98 46.90
CA GLY A 13 -22.02 7.58 45.60
C GLY A 13 -23.01 6.83 44.70
N LYS A 14 -24.29 6.77 45.05
CA LYS A 14 -25.31 6.08 44.26
C LYS A 14 -25.98 7.06 43.27
N GLU A 15 -26.19 6.64 42.06
CA GLU A 15 -26.79 7.42 40.99
C GLU A 15 -28.35 7.43 41.13
N GLU A 16 -28.92 8.62 41.20
CA GLU A 16 -30.38 8.84 41.25
C GLU A 16 -30.83 9.67 40.05
N LYS A 17 -32.01 9.36 39.55
CA LYS A 17 -32.62 10.01 38.38
C LYS A 17 -33.98 10.55 38.77
N GLY A 18 -34.28 11.77 38.32
CA GLY A 18 -35.58 12.39 38.60
C GLY A 18 -35.83 13.55 37.63
N THR A 19 -36.94 14.25 37.88
CA THR A 19 -37.34 15.44 37.13
C THR A 19 -37.53 16.61 38.07
N LEU A 20 -37.10 17.80 37.63
CA LEU A 20 -37.27 19.06 38.35
C LEU A 20 -37.99 20.09 37.45
N ASP A 21 -38.97 20.79 38.04
CA ASP A 21 -39.68 21.87 37.38
C ASP A 21 -39.01 23.21 37.78
N VAL A 22 -38.19 23.75 36.88
CA VAL A 22 -37.41 24.97 37.08
C VAL A 22 -37.33 25.79 35.79
N ALA A 23 -37.03 27.08 35.92
CA ALA A 23 -37.03 27.99 34.78
C ALA A 23 -35.81 27.81 33.84
N SER A 24 -34.67 27.30 34.35
CA SER A 24 -33.46 27.11 33.56
C SER A 24 -32.63 25.91 34.04
N GLN A 25 -31.74 25.46 33.15
CA GLN A 25 -30.80 24.37 33.45
C GLN A 25 -29.82 24.72 34.61
N ASN A 26 -29.40 25.98 34.69
CA ASN A 26 -28.53 26.44 35.78
C ASN A 26 -29.27 26.42 37.12
N GLU A 27 -30.55 26.77 37.13
CA GLU A 27 -31.39 26.70 38.33
C GLU A 27 -31.60 25.23 38.77
N ALA A 28 -31.76 24.32 37.83
CA ALA A 28 -31.84 22.87 38.13
C ALA A 28 -30.52 22.38 38.81
N ILE A 29 -29.38 22.80 38.30
CA ILE A 29 -28.06 22.44 38.82
C ILE A 29 -27.87 22.97 40.25
N ASN A 30 -28.22 24.23 40.50
CA ASN A 30 -28.12 24.86 41.81
C ASN A 30 -29.05 24.17 42.83
N ARG A 31 -30.29 23.93 42.47
CA ARG A 31 -31.30 23.28 43.35
C ARG A 31 -30.90 21.84 43.71
N LEU A 32 -30.26 21.11 42.77
CA LEU A 32 -29.71 19.77 43.04
C LEU A 32 -28.52 19.82 44.01
N LYS A 33 -27.68 20.82 43.91
CA LYS A 33 -26.56 21.05 44.83
C LYS A 33 -27.06 21.37 46.23
N ASP A 34 -28.06 22.22 46.33
CA ASP A 34 -28.69 22.60 47.63
C ASP A 34 -29.34 21.40 48.31
N MET A 35 -29.84 20.42 47.54
CA MET A 35 -30.37 19.16 48.04
C MET A 35 -29.32 18.10 48.33
N GLY A 36 -28.01 18.45 48.20
CA GLY A 36 -26.90 17.57 48.50
C GLY A 36 -26.57 16.54 47.42
N PHE A 37 -27.07 16.75 46.20
CA PHE A 37 -26.77 15.89 45.05
C PHE A 37 -25.69 16.49 44.16
N PHE A 38 -24.86 15.65 43.60
CA PHE A 38 -23.86 16.02 42.60
C PHE A 38 -24.39 15.73 41.19
N PRO A 39 -24.87 16.76 40.47
CA PRO A 39 -25.46 16.54 39.14
C PRO A 39 -24.42 16.13 38.12
N THR A 40 -24.60 14.95 37.49
CA THR A 40 -23.76 14.43 36.42
C THR A 40 -24.33 14.76 35.04
N LYS A 41 -25.67 14.87 34.91
CA LYS A 41 -26.32 15.22 33.67
C LYS A 41 -27.69 15.87 33.92
N VAL A 42 -27.94 17.02 33.29
CA VAL A 42 -29.24 17.72 33.33
C VAL A 42 -29.66 18.07 31.89
N THR A 43 -30.82 17.60 31.46
CA THR A 43 -31.37 17.82 30.10
C THR A 43 -32.83 18.23 30.16
N GLU A 44 -33.20 19.18 29.29
CA GLU A 44 -34.60 19.64 29.18
C GLU A 44 -35.48 18.49 28.68
N ALA A 45 -36.64 18.25 29.35
CA ALA A 45 -37.60 17.26 28.94
C ALA A 45 -38.47 17.84 27.81
N THR A 46 -38.16 17.50 26.58
CA THR A 46 -38.98 17.86 25.41
C THR A 46 -40.33 17.11 25.50
N ALA A 47 -41.46 17.81 25.38
CA ALA A 47 -42.81 17.26 25.49
C ALA A 47 -43.08 16.18 24.43
N GLU A 48 -43.46 14.99 24.84
CA GLU A 48 -43.98 13.93 23.95
C GLU A 48 -45.37 14.33 23.43
N PRO A 49 -45.70 14.09 22.15
CA PRO A 49 -47.06 14.34 21.65
C PRO A 49 -48.04 13.34 22.20
N LYS A 50 -49.22 13.82 22.69
CA LYS A 50 -50.31 13.05 23.27
C LYS A 50 -50.90 12.04 22.25
N LYS A 51 -51.05 10.80 22.65
CA LYS A 51 -51.83 9.75 21.96
C LYS A 51 -53.34 10.01 22.07
N GLY A 52 -53.99 10.07 20.91
CA GLY A 52 -55.47 10.04 20.81
C GLY A 52 -56.01 8.74 20.22
N ALA A 53 -56.93 8.14 20.96
CA ALA A 53 -58.06 7.27 20.63
C ALA A 53 -57.94 6.09 19.63
N LYS A 54 -58.20 4.94 20.21
CA LYS A 54 -58.87 3.68 19.85
C LYS A 54 -59.29 3.41 18.38
N GLY A 55 -58.85 2.23 17.89
CA GLY A 55 -59.45 1.48 16.78
C GLY A 55 -58.91 0.05 16.74
N LYS A 56 -59.86 -0.86 16.64
CA LYS A 56 -59.66 -2.32 16.79
C LYS A 56 -59.00 -3.04 15.59
N UNK A 57 -58.41 -4.10 15.88
CA UNK A 57 -58.20 -5.31 15.47
C UNK A 57 -57.34 -5.85 14.58
N GLY A 58 -56.76 -6.63 14.79
CA GLY A 58 -56.34 -7.67 13.89
C GLY A 58 -54.86 -8.03 14.08
N GLY A 59 -54.70 -9.22 14.63
CA GLY A 59 -53.40 -9.69 15.06
C GLY A 59 -52.30 -9.79 14.00
N UNK A 60 -51.31 -9.27 14.31
CA UNK A 60 -50.12 -9.59 13.69
C UNK A 60 -49.15 -9.86 14.74
N LYS A 61 -48.21 -10.71 14.47
CA LYS A 61 -47.11 -11.11 15.36
C LYS A 61 -46.12 -9.94 15.56
N PRO A 62 -45.55 -9.74 16.75
CA PRO A 62 -44.61 -8.63 16.97
C PRO A 62 -43.30 -8.88 16.26
N ALA A 63 -42.94 -7.98 15.36
CA ALA A 63 -41.58 -7.91 14.79
C ALA A 63 -40.61 -7.58 15.93
N LYS A 64 -39.56 -8.37 16.06
CA LYS A 64 -38.47 -8.17 17.01
C LYS A 64 -37.81 -6.80 16.75
N ALA A 65 -37.99 -5.88 17.65
CA ALA A 65 -37.27 -4.61 17.67
C ALA A 65 -35.78 -4.92 17.79
N LYS A 66 -35.02 -4.57 16.75
CA LYS A 66 -33.53 -4.56 16.80
C LYS A 66 -33.14 -3.56 17.89
N LYS A 67 -32.73 -4.05 19.04
CA LYS A 67 -31.99 -3.28 20.03
C LYS A 67 -30.71 -2.81 19.31
N LYS A 68 -30.57 -1.52 19.06
CA LYS A 68 -29.26 -0.91 18.77
C LYS A 68 -28.37 -1.16 19.99
N GLY A 69 -27.57 -2.20 19.90
CA GLY A 69 -26.60 -2.51 20.94
C GLY A 69 -25.64 -1.33 21.13
N LYS A 70 -25.41 -0.93 22.36
CA LYS A 70 -24.25 -0.14 22.74
C LYS A 70 -23.04 -0.84 22.14
N LYS A 71 -22.30 -0.15 21.26
CA LYS A 71 -20.93 -0.52 20.95
C LYS A 71 -20.11 -0.36 22.25
N GLY A 72 -20.15 -1.37 23.09
CA GLY A 72 -19.11 -1.57 24.06
C GLY A 72 -17.85 -1.91 23.26
N ASP A 73 -16.76 -1.22 23.46
CA ASP A 73 -15.46 -1.63 22.97
C ASP A 73 -15.14 -2.98 23.65
N ILE A 74 -15.61 -4.04 23.00
CA ILE A 74 -15.17 -5.39 23.36
C ILE A 74 -13.76 -5.50 22.77
N ASN A 75 -12.78 -5.19 23.56
CA ASN A 75 -11.38 -5.40 23.22
C ASN A 75 -11.12 -6.92 23.23
N ILE A 76 -11.59 -7.60 22.20
CA ILE A 76 -11.25 -9.01 21.97
C ILE A 76 -9.78 -8.99 21.53
N PRO A 77 -8.85 -9.58 22.28
CA PRO A 77 -7.47 -9.67 21.82
C PRO A 77 -7.46 -10.52 20.55
N MET A 78 -7.41 -9.86 19.40
CA MET A 78 -7.29 -10.54 18.12
C MET A 78 -5.98 -11.32 18.10
N PRO A 79 -6.01 -12.62 17.78
CA PRO A 79 -4.78 -13.41 17.69
C PRO A 79 -3.78 -12.73 16.75
N LYS A 80 -2.51 -12.71 17.13
CA LYS A 80 -1.41 -11.98 16.45
C LYS A 80 -1.34 -12.26 14.93
N PHE A 81 -1.85 -13.41 14.47
CA PHE A 81 -1.82 -13.78 13.05
C PHE A 81 -2.92 -13.07 12.21
N LEU A 82 -4.00 -12.62 12.86
CA LEU A 82 -5.12 -11.86 12.23
C LEU A 82 -4.89 -10.34 12.25
N GLN A 83 -3.87 -9.89 12.98
CA GLN A 83 -3.45 -8.48 12.97
C GLN A 83 -2.75 -8.24 11.63
N GLY A 84 -3.39 -7.47 10.75
CA GLY A 84 -2.87 -7.15 9.41
C GLY A 84 -1.49 -6.49 9.45
N LYS A 85 -0.75 -6.55 8.35
CA LYS A 85 0.57 -5.88 8.21
C LYS A 85 0.42 -4.37 8.40
N VAL A 86 1.35 -3.81 9.13
CA VAL A 86 1.45 -2.34 9.26
C VAL A 86 1.85 -1.77 7.89
N UNK A 87 1.23 -0.91 7.33
CA UNK A 87 1.49 -0.31 6.15
C UNK A 87 2.64 0.58 6.30
N UNK A 88 3.33 0.87 5.43
CA UNK A 88 4.35 1.72 5.41
C UNK A 88 4.04 3.05 5.71
N LYS A 89 2.90 3.54 5.08
CA LYS A 89 2.39 4.89 5.33
C LYS A 89 2.08 5.14 6.82
N VAL A 90 1.45 4.18 7.47
CA VAL A 90 1.11 4.27 8.90
C VAL A 90 2.39 4.36 9.74
N LEU A 91 3.38 3.55 9.40
CA LEU A 91 4.68 3.56 10.08
C LEU A 91 5.41 4.90 9.88
N THR A 92 5.39 5.46 8.67
CA THR A 92 5.98 6.79 8.36
C THR A 92 5.34 7.88 9.22
N THR A 93 4.01 7.87 9.31
CA THR A 93 3.26 8.84 10.16
C THR A 93 3.65 8.68 11.62
N PHE A 94 3.69 7.46 12.13
CA PHE A 94 4.12 7.16 13.51
C PHE A 94 5.54 7.68 13.76
N THR A 95 6.48 7.39 12.84
CA THR A 95 7.89 7.81 12.98
C THR A 95 8.01 9.33 13.00
N ARG A 96 7.30 10.04 12.12
CA ARG A 96 7.27 11.52 12.10
C ARG A 96 6.71 12.08 13.41
N GLN A 97 5.60 11.53 13.89
CA GLN A 97 4.98 11.97 15.15
C GLN A 97 5.90 11.73 16.33
N LEU A 98 6.54 10.55 16.39
CA LEU A 98 7.50 10.22 17.47
C LEU A 98 8.71 11.17 17.41
N ALA A 99 9.27 11.41 16.22
CA ALA A 99 10.37 12.34 16.01
C ALA A 99 10.01 13.73 16.55
N THR A 100 8.84 14.24 16.15
CA THR A 100 8.35 15.57 16.59
C THR A 100 8.21 15.65 18.12
N LEU A 101 7.68 14.61 18.78
CA LEU A 101 7.50 14.59 20.24
C LEU A 101 8.85 14.57 20.96
N VAL A 102 9.79 13.76 20.47
CA VAL A 102 11.14 13.63 21.07
C VAL A 102 11.94 14.92 20.83
N ASP A 103 11.87 15.50 19.64
CA ASP A 103 12.48 16.80 19.27
C ASP A 103 11.95 17.95 20.16
N ALA A 104 10.67 17.90 20.54
CA ALA A 104 10.05 18.85 21.47
C ALA A 104 10.43 18.59 22.95
N GLY A 105 11.34 17.64 23.22
CA GLY A 105 11.82 17.33 24.55
C GLY A 105 10.98 16.34 25.36
N LEU A 106 9.98 15.70 24.72
CA LEU A 106 9.15 14.71 25.43
C LEU A 106 9.95 13.40 25.60
N PRO A 107 10.08 12.86 26.81
CA PRO A 107 10.76 11.57 27.00
C PRO A 107 10.18 10.49 26.11
N LEU A 108 11.04 9.67 25.50
CA LEU A 108 10.68 8.62 24.53
C LEU A 108 9.51 7.75 25.00
N LEU A 109 9.58 7.24 26.23
CA LEU A 109 8.54 6.38 26.81
C LEU A 109 7.17 7.09 26.86
N ARG A 110 7.17 8.37 27.24
CA ARG A 110 5.95 9.18 27.28
C ARG A 110 5.39 9.41 25.88
N GLY A 111 6.27 9.67 24.90
CA GLY A 111 5.92 9.79 23.50
C GLY A 111 5.23 8.53 22.97
N LEU A 112 5.82 7.36 23.24
CA LEU A 112 5.25 6.06 22.84
C LEU A 112 3.87 5.83 23.48
N ARG A 113 3.69 6.15 24.75
CA ARG A 113 2.40 5.99 25.44
C ARG A 113 1.32 6.93 24.87
N VAL A 114 1.68 8.17 24.50
CA VAL A 114 0.76 9.13 23.87
C VAL A 114 0.33 8.60 22.49
N LEU A 115 1.30 8.18 21.67
CA LEU A 115 1.03 7.68 20.32
C LEU A 115 0.24 6.36 20.35
N GLY A 116 0.55 5.46 21.28
CA GLY A 116 -0.17 4.19 21.48
C GLY A 116 -1.66 4.40 21.77
N LYS A 117 -2.02 5.43 22.55
CA LYS A 117 -3.42 5.78 22.83
C LYS A 117 -4.15 6.34 21.61
N GLN A 118 -3.44 7.05 20.74
CA GLN A 118 -4.01 7.71 19.55
C GLN A 118 -4.03 6.78 18.32
N GLU A 119 -3.20 5.73 18.31
CA GLU A 119 -3.05 4.84 17.14
C GLU A 119 -4.33 4.06 16.86
N ARG A 120 -4.79 4.15 15.60
CA ARG A 120 -6.01 3.48 15.11
C ARG A 120 -5.73 2.08 14.54
N ASN A 121 -4.51 1.85 14.05
CA ASN A 121 -4.12 0.56 13.50
C ASN A 121 -3.83 -0.41 14.66
N PRO A 122 -4.62 -1.48 14.83
CA PRO A 122 -4.48 -2.36 16.00
C PRO A 122 -3.13 -3.09 16.04
N ALA A 123 -2.55 -3.42 14.88
CA ALA A 123 -1.24 -4.07 14.80
C ALA A 123 -0.13 -3.13 15.30
N LEU A 124 -0.11 -1.88 14.82
CA LEU A 124 0.90 -0.91 15.24
C LEU A 124 0.69 -0.51 16.71
N LYS A 125 -0.56 -0.34 17.15
CA LYS A 125 -0.89 -0.05 18.54
C LYS A 125 -0.31 -1.10 19.49
N GLY A 126 -0.54 -2.39 19.19
CA GLY A 126 0.02 -3.49 20.00
C GLY A 126 1.55 -3.46 20.05
N ILE A 127 2.20 -3.20 18.92
CA ILE A 127 3.66 -3.06 18.84
C ILE A 127 4.14 -1.89 19.72
N ILE A 128 3.50 -0.72 19.65
CA ILE A 128 3.86 0.48 20.43
C ILE A 128 3.74 0.17 21.96
N GLU A 129 2.69 -0.55 22.34
CA GLU A 129 2.48 -0.97 23.74
C GLU A 129 3.59 -1.94 24.18
N GLU A 130 3.94 -2.94 23.35
CA GLU A 130 5.06 -3.87 23.62
C GLU A 130 6.40 -3.12 23.73
N LEU A 131 6.66 -2.13 22.86
CA LEU A 131 7.85 -1.26 22.91
C LEU A 131 7.92 -0.47 24.23
N ALA A 132 6.79 0.13 24.65
CA ALA A 132 6.73 0.90 25.90
C ALA A 132 7.03 0.02 27.10
N VAL A 133 6.49 -1.20 27.14
CA VAL A 133 6.75 -2.19 28.22
C VAL A 133 8.22 -2.63 28.23
N ALA A 134 8.81 -2.88 27.05
CA ALA A 134 10.22 -3.29 26.93
C ALA A 134 11.15 -2.18 27.49
N ILE A 135 10.89 -0.92 27.17
CA ILE A 135 11.68 0.24 27.64
C ILE A 135 11.50 0.41 29.16
N GLU A 136 10.28 0.27 29.69
CA GLU A 136 10.02 0.28 31.14
C GLU A 136 10.77 -0.83 31.86
N GLY A 137 10.94 -1.99 31.21
CA GLY A 137 11.71 -3.13 31.70
C GLY A 137 13.23 -2.97 31.60
N GLY A 138 13.71 -1.83 31.07
CA GLY A 138 15.14 -1.53 30.97
C GLY A 138 15.79 -1.88 29.63
N SER A 139 15.03 -2.38 28.64
CA SER A 139 15.56 -2.64 27.29
C SER A 139 15.79 -1.31 26.55
N THR A 140 16.74 -1.29 25.63
CA THR A 140 16.90 -0.15 24.72
C THR A 140 15.76 -0.09 23.69
N PHE A 141 15.50 1.06 23.12
CA PHE A 141 14.49 1.22 22.07
C PHE A 141 14.82 0.36 20.86
N SER A 142 16.09 0.35 20.45
CA SER A 142 16.56 -0.48 19.30
C SER A 142 16.38 -1.98 19.57
N GLU A 143 16.57 -2.46 20.79
CA GLU A 143 16.29 -3.86 21.17
C GLU A 143 14.80 -4.20 21.09
N GLY A 144 13.94 -3.30 21.55
CA GLY A 144 12.49 -3.44 21.42
C GLY A 144 12.07 -3.52 19.96
N LEU A 145 12.57 -2.61 19.12
CA LEU A 145 12.30 -2.58 17.68
C LEU A 145 12.75 -3.88 16.97
N ALA A 146 13.88 -4.44 17.39
CA ALA A 146 14.44 -5.68 16.81
C ALA A 146 13.53 -6.91 17.04
N GLN A 147 12.62 -6.86 18.00
CA GLN A 147 11.63 -7.92 18.24
C GLN A 147 10.53 -7.93 17.15
N HIS A 148 10.41 -6.86 16.37
CA HIS A 148 9.38 -6.70 15.34
C HIS A 148 9.99 -6.52 13.92
N PRO A 149 10.80 -7.49 13.42
CA PRO A 149 11.54 -7.32 12.15
C PRO A 149 10.63 -7.26 10.90
N LYS A 150 9.37 -7.65 11.01
CA LYS A 150 8.38 -7.53 9.93
C LYS A 150 7.87 -6.10 9.76
N THR A 151 7.97 -5.28 10.83
CA THR A 151 7.51 -3.89 10.85
C THR A 151 8.69 -2.92 10.72
N PHE A 152 9.75 -3.13 11.49
CA PHE A 152 10.94 -2.29 11.50
C PHE A 152 12.07 -3.03 10.78
N ASN A 153 12.51 -2.46 9.66
CA ASN A 153 13.61 -3.02 8.87
C ASN A 153 14.96 -2.74 9.54
N LYS A 154 16.02 -3.36 9.04
CA LYS A 154 17.39 -3.21 9.58
C LYS A 154 17.90 -1.76 9.55
N LEU A 155 17.50 -0.97 8.54
CA LEU A 155 17.84 0.45 8.47
C LEU A 155 17.29 1.19 9.71
N PHE A 156 15.98 1.03 9.98
CA PHE A 156 15.29 1.64 11.12
C PHE A 156 15.99 1.31 12.44
N ILE A 157 16.20 0.01 12.69
CA ILE A 157 16.80 -0.51 13.94
C ILE A 157 18.22 0.03 14.13
N ASN A 158 19.06 -0.01 13.08
CA ASN A 158 20.46 0.42 13.19
C ASN A 158 20.60 1.94 13.33
N MET A 159 19.74 2.71 12.67
CA MET A 159 19.70 4.17 12.87
C MET A 159 19.33 4.52 14.31
N VAL A 160 18.26 3.92 14.85
CA VAL A 160 17.84 4.13 16.23
C VAL A 160 18.97 3.73 17.21
N LYS A 161 19.60 2.57 16.96
CA LYS A 161 20.74 2.10 17.77
C LYS A 161 21.90 3.10 17.79
N ALA A 162 22.25 3.64 16.61
CA ALA A 162 23.29 4.68 16.51
C ALA A 162 22.90 5.95 17.29
N GLY A 163 21.64 6.37 17.18
CA GLY A 163 21.10 7.53 17.91
C GLY A 163 21.11 7.34 19.42
N GLU A 164 20.77 6.13 19.89
CA GLU A 164 20.84 5.78 21.34
C GLU A 164 22.27 5.82 21.86
N MET A 165 23.20 5.18 21.13
CA MET A 165 24.61 5.14 21.52
C MET A 165 25.27 6.52 21.49
N GLY A 166 24.87 7.37 20.55
CA GLY A 166 25.39 8.74 20.41
C GLY A 166 24.68 9.80 21.24
N GLY A 167 23.55 9.43 21.89
CA GLY A 167 22.74 10.39 22.65
C GLY A 167 22.03 11.43 21.78
N VAL A 168 21.85 11.14 20.50
CA VAL A 168 21.26 12.06 19.49
C VAL A 168 19.99 11.43 18.85
N LEU A 169 19.19 10.77 19.66
CA LEU A 169 18.02 10.03 19.19
C LEU A 169 17.02 10.94 18.46
N GLU A 170 16.85 12.19 18.89
CA GLU A 170 15.99 13.17 18.24
C GLU A 170 16.42 13.44 16.80
N VAL A 171 17.72 13.67 16.58
CA VAL A 171 18.28 13.92 15.23
C VAL A 171 18.07 12.72 14.32
N VAL A 172 18.35 11.52 14.84
CA VAL A 172 18.21 10.27 14.08
C VAL A 172 16.74 9.98 13.72
N LEU A 173 15.81 10.19 14.65
CA LEU A 173 14.37 9.99 14.37
C LEU A 173 13.87 10.99 13.32
N ASN A 174 14.32 12.25 13.36
CA ASN A 174 14.00 13.25 12.34
C ASN A 174 14.50 12.81 10.95
N ARG A 175 15.78 12.43 10.84
CA ARG A 175 16.38 11.92 9.59
C ARG A 175 15.65 10.69 9.07
N LEU A 176 15.31 9.76 9.97
CA LEU A 176 14.59 8.53 9.64
C LEU A 176 13.19 8.84 9.10
N SER A 177 12.48 9.78 9.72
CA SER A 177 11.15 10.20 9.27
C SER A 177 11.21 10.85 7.88
N GLU A 178 12.19 11.73 7.64
CA GLU A 178 12.43 12.36 6.33
C GLU A 178 12.72 11.31 5.26
N PHE A 179 13.60 10.35 5.58
CA PHE A 179 13.92 9.22 4.69
C PHE A 179 12.65 8.45 4.30
N MET A 180 11.82 8.11 5.29
CA MET A 180 10.58 7.35 5.07
C MET A 180 9.56 8.14 4.26
N GLU A 181 9.42 9.44 4.53
CA GLU A 181 8.51 10.33 3.80
C GLU A 181 8.91 10.46 2.32
N LYS A 182 10.21 10.68 2.05
CA LYS A 182 10.72 10.76 0.67
C LYS A 182 10.50 9.43 -0.07
N ALA A 183 10.80 8.29 0.58
CA ALA A 183 10.58 6.97 -0.01
C ALA A 183 9.09 6.70 -0.33
N GLU A 184 8.19 7.07 0.58
CA GLU A 184 6.74 6.90 0.38
C GLU A 184 6.22 7.86 -0.69
N LYS A 185 6.74 9.08 -0.78
CA LYS A 185 6.40 10.08 -1.82
C LYS A 185 6.75 9.55 -3.22
N ILE A 186 7.98 9.04 -3.41
CA ILE A 186 8.43 8.44 -4.69
C ILE A 186 7.50 7.27 -5.06
N LYS A 187 7.30 6.35 -4.14
CA LYS A 187 6.41 5.19 -4.34
C LYS A 187 4.98 5.62 -4.69
N GLY A 188 4.45 6.63 -3.99
CA GLY A 188 3.12 7.20 -4.25
C GLY A 188 3.00 7.76 -5.65
N LYS A 189 4.01 8.49 -6.13
CA LYS A 189 4.06 9.06 -7.48
C LYS A 189 4.04 7.95 -8.55
N VAL A 190 4.87 6.91 -8.39
CA VAL A 190 4.91 5.78 -9.33
C VAL A 190 3.56 5.06 -9.37
N VAL A 191 2.95 4.79 -8.22
CA VAL A 191 1.63 4.11 -8.13
C VAL A 191 0.54 4.97 -8.78
N ALA A 192 0.53 6.29 -8.49
CA ALA A 192 -0.45 7.22 -9.07
C ALA A 192 -0.33 7.29 -10.61
N ALA A 193 0.90 7.35 -11.12
CA ALA A 193 1.17 7.38 -12.57
C ALA A 193 0.71 6.09 -13.26
N MET A 194 0.83 4.93 -12.61
CA MET A 194 0.43 3.63 -13.15
C MET A 194 -1.08 3.36 -13.05
N PHE A 195 -1.82 4.19 -12.31
CA PHE A 195 -3.27 3.97 -12.10
C PHE A 195 -4.06 4.11 -13.41
N TYR A 196 -3.81 5.18 -14.19
CA TYR A 196 -4.52 5.43 -15.44
C TYR A 196 -4.25 4.32 -16.48
N PRO A 197 -3.00 3.95 -16.80
CA PRO A 197 -2.74 2.81 -17.69
C PRO A 197 -3.41 1.50 -17.24
N ALA A 198 -3.36 1.20 -15.94
CA ALA A 198 -3.98 -0.01 -15.39
C ALA A 198 -5.51 0.02 -15.57
N ALA A 199 -6.15 1.15 -15.30
CA ALA A 199 -7.61 1.32 -15.45
C ALA A 199 -8.03 1.13 -16.91
N VAL A 200 -7.33 1.75 -17.85
CA VAL A 200 -7.59 1.63 -19.30
C VAL A 200 -7.44 0.17 -19.74
N MET A 201 -6.36 -0.52 -19.34
CA MET A 201 -6.12 -1.93 -19.70
C MET A 201 -7.20 -2.86 -19.13
N VAL A 202 -7.70 -2.60 -17.92
CA VAL A 202 -8.79 -3.39 -17.30
C VAL A 202 -10.09 -3.21 -18.13
N VAL A 203 -10.48 -1.97 -18.43
CA VAL A 203 -11.69 -1.67 -19.21
C VAL A 203 -11.59 -2.29 -20.61
N ALA A 204 -10.47 -2.09 -21.29
CA ALA A 204 -10.20 -2.65 -22.61
C ALA A 204 -10.24 -4.18 -22.59
N GLY A 205 -9.63 -4.80 -21.60
CA GLY A 205 -9.64 -6.26 -21.41
C GLY A 205 -11.05 -6.81 -21.21
N LEU A 206 -11.89 -6.10 -20.44
CA LEU A 206 -13.31 -6.49 -20.24
C LEU A 206 -14.10 -6.38 -21.56
N ILE A 207 -13.88 -5.33 -22.35
CA ILE A 207 -14.53 -5.15 -23.67
C ILE A 207 -14.10 -6.27 -24.63
N LEU A 208 -12.79 -6.55 -24.69
CA LEU A 208 -12.25 -7.63 -25.54
C LEU A 208 -12.80 -8.99 -25.13
N LEU A 209 -12.86 -9.26 -23.84
CA LEU A 209 -13.42 -10.51 -23.31
C LEU A 209 -14.91 -10.64 -23.71
N LEU A 210 -15.68 -9.56 -23.59
CA LEU A 210 -17.08 -9.53 -24.01
C LEU A 210 -17.21 -9.81 -25.51
N LEU A 211 -16.38 -9.19 -26.35
CA LEU A 211 -16.36 -9.43 -27.79
C LEU A 211 -16.07 -10.90 -28.09
N MET A 212 -15.06 -11.48 -27.48
CA MET A 212 -14.63 -12.86 -27.71
C MET A 212 -15.66 -13.90 -27.25
N VAL A 213 -16.33 -13.65 -26.11
CA VAL A 213 -17.26 -14.63 -25.51
C VAL A 213 -18.69 -14.50 -26.06
N VAL A 214 -19.11 -13.30 -26.47
CA VAL A 214 -20.50 -13.04 -26.88
C VAL A 214 -20.60 -12.79 -28.39
N VAL A 215 -19.79 -11.87 -28.92
CA VAL A 215 -19.95 -11.38 -30.30
C VAL A 215 -19.39 -12.38 -31.32
N VAL A 216 -18.14 -12.80 -31.14
CA VAL A 216 -17.46 -13.71 -32.09
C VAL A 216 -18.22 -15.04 -32.27
N PRO A 217 -18.71 -15.72 -31.21
CA PRO A 217 -19.48 -16.95 -31.39
C PRO A 217 -20.82 -16.76 -32.13
N LYS A 218 -21.48 -15.62 -31.99
CA LYS A 218 -22.71 -15.30 -32.76
C LYS A 218 -22.40 -15.21 -34.25
N PHE A 219 -21.31 -14.55 -34.62
CA PHE A 219 -20.85 -14.47 -36.00
C PHE A 219 -20.46 -15.86 -36.54
N LYS A 220 -19.85 -16.71 -35.72
CA LYS A 220 -19.53 -18.10 -36.11
C LYS A 220 -20.78 -18.88 -36.53
N GLN A 221 -21.89 -18.74 -35.77
CA GLN A 221 -23.19 -19.37 -36.10
C GLN A 221 -23.74 -18.82 -37.45
N ILE A 222 -23.77 -17.49 -37.59
CA ILE A 222 -24.23 -16.82 -38.81
C ILE A 222 -23.43 -17.31 -40.04
N PHE A 223 -22.10 -17.38 -39.94
CA PHE A 223 -21.24 -17.82 -41.03
C PHE A 223 -21.42 -19.31 -41.35
N ALA A 224 -21.64 -20.15 -40.33
CA ALA A 224 -21.91 -21.58 -40.54
C ALA A 224 -23.20 -21.77 -41.36
N ASP A 225 -24.24 -20.97 -41.08
CA ASP A 225 -25.51 -21.00 -41.81
C ASP A 225 -25.41 -20.43 -43.24
N MET A 226 -24.60 -19.39 -43.44
CA MET A 226 -24.48 -18.67 -44.73
C MET A 226 -23.52 -19.33 -45.74
N LEU A 227 -22.45 -19.98 -45.26
CA LEU A 227 -21.39 -20.54 -46.09
C LEU A 227 -21.64 -22.01 -46.49
N GLU A 228 -22.73 -22.62 -46.03
CA GLU A 228 -23.16 -23.99 -46.41
C GLU A 228 -22.03 -25.04 -46.30
N GLY A 229 -21.14 -24.88 -45.30
CA GLY A 229 -20.05 -25.83 -45.00
C GLY A 229 -18.69 -25.50 -45.65
N GLU A 230 -18.57 -24.38 -46.36
CA GLU A 230 -17.27 -23.93 -46.85
C GLU A 230 -16.35 -23.49 -45.68
N PRO A 231 -15.03 -23.71 -45.78
CA PRO A 231 -14.12 -23.31 -44.73
C PRO A 231 -14.01 -21.78 -44.62
N LEU A 232 -14.01 -21.29 -43.39
CA LEU A 232 -13.78 -19.86 -43.07
C LEU A 232 -12.36 -19.45 -43.53
N PRO A 233 -12.16 -18.18 -43.89
CA PRO A 233 -10.80 -17.66 -44.12
C PRO A 233 -9.88 -17.97 -42.97
N ASP A 234 -8.62 -18.30 -43.24
CA ASP A 234 -7.63 -18.74 -42.21
C ASP A 234 -7.53 -17.77 -41.03
N PHE A 235 -7.51 -16.48 -41.32
CA PHE A 235 -7.40 -15.45 -40.29
C PHE A 235 -8.65 -15.44 -39.37
N THR A 236 -9.84 -15.57 -39.97
CA THR A 236 -11.11 -15.69 -39.21
C THR A 236 -11.09 -16.95 -38.35
N GLN A 237 -10.61 -18.07 -38.90
CA GLN A 237 -10.52 -19.34 -38.20
C GLN A 237 -9.60 -19.23 -36.96
N ILE A 238 -8.47 -18.51 -37.05
CA ILE A 238 -7.58 -18.26 -35.94
C ILE A 238 -8.33 -17.51 -34.81
N VAL A 239 -9.04 -16.43 -35.14
CA VAL A 239 -9.79 -15.62 -34.16
C VAL A 239 -10.92 -16.44 -33.54
N MET A 240 -11.63 -17.26 -34.34
CA MET A 240 -12.69 -18.17 -33.86
C MET A 240 -12.12 -19.21 -32.90
N ASN A 241 -10.97 -19.82 -33.22
CA ASN A 241 -10.31 -20.81 -32.35
C ASN A 241 -9.89 -20.19 -31.00
N ILE A 242 -9.39 -18.94 -31.02
CA ILE A 242 -9.06 -18.20 -29.80
C ILE A 242 -10.33 -17.95 -28.96
N SER A 243 -11.41 -17.55 -29.62
CA SER A 243 -12.72 -17.32 -28.99
C SER A 243 -13.24 -18.61 -28.33
N ASP A 244 -13.25 -19.71 -29.07
CA ASP A 244 -13.67 -21.04 -28.57
C ASP A 244 -12.79 -21.48 -27.39
N TYR A 245 -11.48 -21.30 -27.50
CA TYR A 245 -10.55 -21.62 -26.42
C TYR A 245 -10.85 -20.85 -25.13
N ILE A 246 -11.23 -19.58 -25.27
CA ILE A 246 -11.62 -18.74 -24.11
C ILE A 246 -12.97 -19.21 -23.54
N LYS A 247 -13.92 -19.58 -24.41
CA LYS A 247 -15.31 -19.95 -24.05
C LYS A 247 -15.42 -21.38 -23.51
N ASP A 248 -14.83 -22.37 -24.20
CA ASP A 248 -15.06 -23.81 -23.94
C ASP A 248 -14.35 -24.35 -22.70
N GLN A 249 -13.45 -23.61 -22.13
CA GLN A 249 -12.74 -24.03 -20.91
C GLN A 249 -13.38 -23.43 -19.66
N THR A 250 -14.70 -23.40 -19.60
CA THR A 250 -15.39 -23.12 -18.34
C THR A 250 -15.17 -24.28 -17.36
N ILE A 251 -14.51 -23.99 -16.25
CA ILE A 251 -14.43 -24.91 -15.14
C ILE A 251 -15.84 -24.99 -14.52
N ILE A 252 -16.49 -26.13 -14.70
CA ILE A 252 -17.78 -26.40 -14.06
C ILE A 252 -17.51 -26.59 -12.56
N PHE A 253 -17.88 -25.63 -11.77
CA PHE A 253 -17.89 -25.78 -10.31
C PHE A 253 -18.95 -26.82 -9.92
N PRO A 254 -18.76 -27.54 -8.81
CA PRO A 254 -19.79 -28.47 -8.30
C PRO A 254 -21.14 -27.77 -8.19
N ALA A 255 -22.23 -28.48 -8.46
CA ALA A 255 -23.59 -27.98 -8.61
C ALA A 255 -24.11 -27.09 -7.44
N TRP A 256 -23.49 -27.16 -6.26
CA TRP A 256 -23.85 -26.34 -5.11
C TRP A 256 -23.38 -24.86 -5.24
N ALA A 257 -22.45 -24.56 -6.15
CA ALA A 257 -21.89 -23.22 -6.33
C ALA A 257 -22.61 -22.40 -7.42
N GLY A 258 -23.60 -23.00 -8.09
CA GLY A 258 -24.37 -22.34 -9.17
C GLY A 258 -23.63 -22.31 -10.52
N ASP A 259 -24.38 -22.16 -11.60
CA ASP A 259 -23.86 -22.11 -12.99
C ASP A 259 -23.19 -20.75 -13.30
N TRP A 260 -22.22 -20.35 -12.50
CA TRP A 260 -21.43 -19.16 -12.81
C TRP A 260 -20.32 -19.53 -13.80
N PRO A 261 -20.28 -18.86 -14.96
CA PRO A 261 -19.20 -19.11 -15.93
C PRO A 261 -17.88 -18.57 -15.36
N VAL A 262 -17.09 -19.47 -14.79
CA VAL A 262 -15.73 -19.12 -14.37
C VAL A 262 -14.85 -19.17 -15.61
N PRO A 263 -14.16 -18.08 -15.93
CA PRO A 263 -13.29 -18.06 -17.10
C PRO A 263 -12.26 -19.19 -17.05
N GLY A 264 -12.11 -19.87 -18.17
CA GLY A 264 -11.24 -21.04 -18.31
C GLY A 264 -9.75 -20.76 -18.20
N PRO A 265 -8.91 -21.74 -18.50
CA PRO A 265 -7.46 -21.66 -18.34
C PRO A 265 -6.82 -20.43 -18.97
N ALA A 266 -7.40 -19.87 -20.02
CA ALA A 266 -6.92 -18.63 -20.66
C ALA A 266 -6.80 -17.46 -19.65
N VAL A 267 -7.67 -17.41 -18.64
CA VAL A 267 -7.60 -16.39 -17.58
C VAL A 267 -6.65 -16.83 -16.46
N TRP A 268 -6.58 -18.14 -16.20
CA TRP A 268 -5.72 -18.67 -15.14
C TRP A 268 -4.23 -18.70 -15.52
N TYR A 269 -3.90 -18.84 -16.84
CA TYR A 269 -2.49 -18.83 -17.27
C TYR A 269 -1.76 -17.54 -16.92
N PRO A 270 -2.27 -16.31 -17.18
CA PRO A 270 -1.57 -15.10 -16.75
C PRO A 270 -1.48 -15.00 -15.22
N ILE A 271 -2.50 -15.47 -14.49
CA ILE A 271 -2.48 -15.50 -13.02
C ILE A 271 -1.40 -16.48 -12.53
N ALA A 272 -1.38 -17.70 -13.07
CA ALA A 272 -0.38 -18.73 -12.75
C ALA A 272 1.04 -18.27 -13.10
N PHE A 273 1.21 -17.61 -14.25
CA PHE A 273 2.48 -17.02 -14.68
C PHE A 273 2.94 -15.94 -13.70
N PHE A 274 2.03 -15.07 -13.26
CA PHE A 274 2.33 -14.03 -12.26
C PHE A 274 2.73 -14.65 -10.92
N ILE A 275 2.02 -15.70 -10.48
CA ILE A 275 2.36 -16.47 -9.27
C ILE A 275 3.73 -17.13 -9.44
N PHE A 276 3.99 -17.74 -10.60
CA PHE A 276 5.29 -18.36 -10.93
C PHE A 276 6.42 -17.32 -10.86
N LEU A 277 6.24 -16.13 -11.46
CA LEU A 277 7.22 -15.03 -11.37
C LEU A 277 7.43 -14.58 -9.91
N LYS A 278 6.38 -14.54 -9.10
CA LYS A 278 6.50 -14.22 -7.66
C LYS A 278 7.28 -15.28 -6.89
N ILE A 279 7.08 -16.56 -7.22
CA ILE A 279 7.84 -17.67 -6.61
C ILE A 279 9.30 -17.59 -7.07
N LEU A 280 9.53 -17.40 -8.37
CA LEU A 280 10.87 -17.25 -8.95
C LEU A 280 11.62 -16.07 -8.29
N ALA A 281 10.94 -14.95 -8.05
CA ALA A 281 11.49 -13.77 -7.39
C ALA A 281 11.91 -14.01 -5.93
N LYS A 282 11.44 -15.09 -5.29
CA LYS A 282 11.85 -15.46 -3.92
C LYS A 282 13.17 -16.25 -3.92
N THR A 283 13.57 -16.84 -5.03
CA THR A 283 14.86 -17.56 -5.15
C THR A 283 15.98 -16.53 -5.43
N LYS A 284 17.17 -16.78 -4.90
CA LYS A 284 18.34 -15.87 -5.11
C LYS A 284 18.69 -15.74 -6.60
N PHE A 285 18.65 -16.84 -7.33
CA PHE A 285 18.95 -16.86 -8.78
C PHE A 285 17.86 -16.14 -9.58
N GLY A 286 16.59 -16.48 -9.36
CA GLY A 286 15.46 -15.86 -10.05
C GLY A 286 15.33 -14.35 -9.78
N SER A 287 15.53 -13.95 -8.51
CA SER A 287 15.54 -12.53 -8.13
C SER A 287 16.61 -11.74 -8.90
N TYR A 288 17.84 -12.27 -8.99
CA TYR A 288 18.93 -11.60 -9.72
C TYR A 288 18.57 -11.41 -11.21
N TRP A 289 18.09 -12.47 -11.89
CA TRP A 289 17.74 -12.41 -13.31
C TRP A 289 16.54 -11.48 -13.58
N LEU A 290 15.55 -11.51 -12.71
CA LEU A 290 14.38 -10.60 -12.81
C LEU A 290 14.81 -9.14 -12.61
N ASP A 291 15.67 -8.87 -11.63
CA ASP A 291 16.14 -7.51 -11.33
C ASP A 291 17.09 -7.00 -12.44
N PHE A 292 17.91 -7.89 -13.01
CA PHE A 292 18.76 -7.59 -14.16
C PHE A 292 17.87 -7.26 -15.40
N GLY A 293 16.85 -8.07 -15.64
CA GLY A 293 15.89 -7.84 -16.72
C GLY A 293 15.15 -6.50 -16.55
N LYS A 294 14.71 -6.17 -15.33
CA LYS A 294 14.08 -4.88 -15.03
C LYS A 294 15.02 -3.70 -15.33
N LEU A 295 16.31 -3.81 -15.00
CA LEU A 295 17.29 -2.76 -15.25
C LEU A 295 17.58 -2.58 -16.75
N LYS A 296 17.53 -3.66 -17.54
CA LYS A 296 17.78 -3.62 -19.00
C LYS A 296 16.55 -3.34 -19.84
N ALA A 297 15.36 -3.37 -19.25
CA ALA A 297 14.10 -3.14 -19.97
C ALA A 297 14.08 -1.72 -20.58
N PRO A 298 13.76 -1.56 -21.88
CA PRO A 298 13.94 -0.27 -22.56
C PRO A 298 13.11 0.89 -22.01
N VAL A 299 11.94 0.61 -21.43
CA VAL A 299 11.02 1.64 -20.92
C VAL A 299 11.15 1.79 -19.40
N VAL A 300 11.21 0.67 -18.68
CA VAL A 300 11.19 0.62 -17.21
C VAL A 300 12.62 0.72 -16.62
N GLY A 301 13.64 0.28 -17.36
CA GLY A 301 15.03 0.21 -16.90
C GLY A 301 15.59 1.53 -16.38
N PRO A 302 15.45 2.63 -17.12
CA PRO A 302 15.91 3.94 -16.63
C PRO A 302 15.27 4.35 -15.31
N LEU A 303 13.97 4.10 -15.14
CA LEU A 303 13.25 4.40 -13.88
C LEU A 303 13.80 3.52 -12.73
N VAL A 304 13.94 2.21 -12.95
CA VAL A 304 14.44 1.27 -11.93
C VAL A 304 15.87 1.64 -11.51
N SER A 305 16.72 2.00 -12.47
CA SER A 305 18.10 2.45 -12.22
C SER A 305 18.10 3.71 -11.34
N LYS A 306 17.36 4.75 -11.73
CA LYS A 306 17.30 6.04 -11.00
C LYS A 306 16.77 5.86 -9.58
N VAL A 307 15.69 5.08 -9.39
CA VAL A 307 15.13 4.75 -8.07
C VAL A 307 16.18 4.01 -7.22
N SER A 308 16.93 3.09 -7.82
CA SER A 308 17.94 2.31 -7.09
C SER A 308 19.12 3.18 -6.64
N ILE A 309 19.56 4.12 -7.49
CA ILE A 309 20.65 5.06 -7.18
C ILE A 309 20.20 6.04 -6.09
N SER A 310 19.00 6.65 -6.22
CA SER A 310 18.43 7.52 -5.20
C SER A 310 18.37 6.80 -3.85
N ARG A 311 17.83 5.57 -3.84
CA ARG A 311 17.71 4.76 -2.61
C ARG A 311 19.08 4.44 -2.01
N PHE A 312 20.06 4.00 -2.83
CA PHE A 312 21.43 3.72 -2.39
C PHE A 312 22.03 4.96 -1.72
N SER A 313 22.04 6.09 -2.43
CA SER A 313 22.69 7.33 -1.99
C SER A 313 22.02 7.90 -0.74
N ARG A 314 20.68 7.92 -0.71
CA ARG A 314 19.92 8.41 0.44
C ARG A 314 20.14 7.51 1.67
N THR A 315 20.10 6.18 1.49
CA THR A 315 20.29 5.24 2.61
C THR A 315 21.71 5.37 3.18
N LEU A 316 22.72 5.35 2.31
CA LEU A 316 24.12 5.47 2.73
C LEU A 316 24.38 6.85 3.36
N GLY A 317 23.94 7.93 2.71
CA GLY A 317 24.09 9.30 3.19
C GLY A 317 23.45 9.50 4.57
N THR A 318 22.21 9.01 4.75
CA THR A 318 21.48 9.09 6.02
C THR A 318 22.22 8.34 7.15
N LEU A 319 22.69 7.11 6.88
CA LEU A 319 23.40 6.29 7.87
C LEU A 319 24.72 6.95 8.29
N VAL A 320 25.53 7.37 7.30
CA VAL A 320 26.86 7.96 7.59
C VAL A 320 26.71 9.31 8.30
N SER A 321 25.75 10.15 7.89
CA SER A 321 25.46 11.43 8.57
C SER A 321 24.92 11.24 9.99
N SER A 322 24.33 10.07 10.30
CA SER A 322 23.84 9.71 11.65
C SER A 322 24.93 9.05 12.50
N GLY A 323 26.19 9.00 12.02
CA GLY A 323 27.32 8.45 12.75
C GLY A 323 27.49 6.93 12.66
N VAL A 324 26.74 6.25 11.80
CA VAL A 324 26.91 4.80 11.60
C VAL A 324 28.24 4.55 10.85
N PRO A 325 29.13 3.69 11.37
CA PRO A 325 30.40 3.37 10.68
C PRO A 325 30.16 2.90 9.25
N ILE A 326 31.00 3.33 8.31
CA ILE A 326 30.83 3.14 6.86
C ILE A 326 30.64 1.66 6.46
N LEU A 327 31.37 0.74 7.06
CA LEU A 327 31.27 -0.70 6.74
C LEU A 327 29.90 -1.27 7.19
N GLN A 328 29.41 -0.82 8.34
CA GLN A 328 28.08 -1.20 8.83
C GLN A 328 27.01 -0.58 7.94
N ALA A 329 27.17 0.70 7.57
CA ALA A 329 26.26 1.41 6.67
C ALA A 329 26.15 0.69 5.30
N LEU A 330 27.26 0.29 4.70
CA LEU A 330 27.29 -0.47 3.45
C LEU A 330 26.57 -1.83 3.58
N THR A 331 26.75 -2.52 4.72
CA THR A 331 26.04 -3.78 4.98
C THR A 331 24.51 -3.57 5.00
N ILE A 332 24.04 -2.51 5.66
CA ILE A 332 22.62 -2.15 5.75
C ILE A 332 22.09 -1.77 4.35
N VAL A 333 22.85 -0.96 3.60
CA VAL A 333 22.51 -0.53 2.24
C VAL A 333 22.36 -1.73 1.30
N ARG A 334 23.27 -2.70 1.36
CA ARG A 334 23.19 -3.96 0.60
C ARG A 334 21.85 -4.67 0.85
N GLU A 335 21.44 -4.79 2.11
CA GLU A 335 20.23 -5.51 2.51
C GLU A 335 18.94 -4.74 2.19
N THR A 336 19.03 -3.41 2.11
CA THR A 336 17.86 -2.54 1.88
C THR A 336 17.77 -2.00 0.45
N SER A 337 18.74 -2.32 -0.42
CA SER A 337 18.84 -1.81 -1.80
C SER A 337 17.59 -2.09 -2.65
N GLY A 338 16.91 -3.22 -2.42
CA GLY A 338 15.70 -3.61 -3.14
C GLY A 338 15.95 -4.11 -4.58
N ASN A 339 17.22 -4.24 -4.98
CA ASN A 339 17.65 -4.75 -6.28
C ASN A 339 18.92 -5.58 -6.10
N MET A 340 18.90 -6.82 -6.57
CA MET A 340 20.02 -7.76 -6.37
C MET A 340 21.30 -7.38 -7.12
N VAL A 341 21.19 -6.66 -8.26
CA VAL A 341 22.34 -6.20 -9.02
C VAL A 341 23.05 -5.08 -8.24
N VAL A 342 22.29 -4.14 -7.69
CA VAL A 342 22.80 -3.06 -6.82
C VAL A 342 23.38 -3.65 -5.54
N ALA A 343 22.70 -4.63 -4.92
CA ALA A 343 23.18 -5.31 -3.70
C ALA A 343 24.55 -5.95 -3.94
N ARG A 344 24.75 -6.56 -5.12
CA ARG A 344 26.04 -7.15 -5.50
C ARG A 344 27.13 -6.08 -5.68
N ALA A 345 26.80 -4.96 -6.32
CA ALA A 345 27.74 -3.81 -6.46
C ALA A 345 28.18 -3.29 -5.08
N VAL A 346 27.21 -3.13 -4.16
CA VAL A 346 27.48 -2.68 -2.78
C VAL A 346 28.32 -3.72 -2.01
N THR A 347 28.16 -5.01 -2.30
CA THR A 347 29.01 -6.05 -1.70
C THR A 347 30.47 -5.87 -2.13
N MET A 348 30.72 -5.63 -3.41
CA MET A 348 32.08 -5.36 -3.92
C MET A 348 32.68 -4.11 -3.26
N VAL A 349 31.90 -3.09 -3.07
CA VAL A 349 32.31 -1.90 -2.30
C VAL A 349 32.67 -2.25 -0.85
N UNK A 350 31.89 -2.84 -0.27
CA UNK A 350 32.09 -3.21 1.02
C UNK A 350 33.34 -3.97 1.19
N GLU A 351 33.59 -4.90 0.29
CA GLU A 351 34.86 -5.67 0.32
C GLU A 351 36.10 -4.78 0.06
N UNK A 352 36.02 -3.91 -0.76
CA UNK A 352 36.97 -3.05 -1.10
C UNK A 352 37.29 -2.10 -0.08
N VAL A 353 36.36 -1.61 0.58
CA VAL A 353 36.55 -0.63 1.67
C VAL A 353 37.17 -1.28 2.93
N LYS A 354 36.89 -2.52 3.19
CA LYS A 354 37.54 -3.30 4.28
C LYS A 354 39.04 -3.42 4.11
N GLU A 355 39.52 -3.45 2.87
CA GLU A 355 40.94 -3.56 2.54
C GLU A 355 41.62 -2.20 2.56
N GLY A 356 40.87 -1.13 2.75
CA GLY A 356 41.38 0.25 2.83
C GLY A 356 41.32 1.03 1.51
N ASP A 357 40.67 0.46 0.48
CA ASP A 357 40.47 1.11 -0.81
C ASP A 357 39.29 2.10 -0.77
N THR A 358 39.27 2.95 -1.81
CA THR A 358 38.17 3.92 -1.99
C THR A 358 36.86 3.28 -2.48
N UNK A 359 35.76 3.83 -2.25
CA UNK A 359 34.51 3.53 -2.67
C UNK A 359 34.33 3.58 -4.11
N THR A 360 35.18 4.45 -4.80
CA THR A 360 35.03 4.78 -6.23
C THR A 360 35.38 3.64 -7.19
N VAL A 361 36.52 3.00 -7.04
CA VAL A 361 36.97 1.94 -7.95
C VAL A 361 35.97 0.77 -8.08
N PRO A 362 35.45 0.17 -7.00
CA PRO A 362 34.47 -0.89 -7.14
C PRO A 362 33.10 -0.41 -7.67
N LEU A 363 32.69 0.83 -7.41
CA LEU A 363 31.49 1.41 -7.99
C LEU A 363 31.60 1.52 -9.51
N GLU A 364 32.75 2.01 -10.02
CA GLU A 364 33.02 2.10 -11.45
C GLU A 364 33.03 0.72 -12.12
N THR A 365 33.71 -0.23 -11.51
CA THR A 365 33.81 -1.63 -11.99
C THR A 365 32.41 -2.29 -12.08
N SER A 366 31.50 -1.95 -11.19
CA SER A 366 30.15 -2.51 -11.16
C SER A 366 29.31 -2.14 -12.39
N LYS A 367 29.61 -1.03 -13.06
CA LYS A 367 28.84 -0.45 -14.19
C LYS A 367 27.37 -0.19 -13.87
N VAL A 368 27.00 -0.12 -12.60
CA VAL A 368 25.65 0.15 -12.10
C VAL A 368 25.41 1.66 -11.95
N PHE A 369 26.46 2.38 -11.60
CA PHE A 369 26.40 3.80 -11.25
C PHE A 369 26.94 4.67 -12.38
N PRO A 370 26.23 5.77 -12.74
CA PRO A 370 26.73 6.71 -13.75
C PRO A 370 28.04 7.41 -13.32
N PRO A 371 28.88 7.85 -14.27
CA PRO A 371 30.13 8.56 -13.94
C PRO A 371 29.96 9.75 -13.00
N MET A 372 28.88 10.53 -13.15
CA MET A 372 28.59 11.68 -12.28
C MET A 372 28.50 11.27 -10.81
N VAL A 373 27.82 10.15 -10.54
CA VAL A 373 27.63 9.61 -9.17
C VAL A 373 29.01 9.23 -8.59
N ILE A 374 29.82 8.54 -9.38
CA ILE A 374 31.17 8.09 -8.99
C ILE A 374 32.05 9.32 -8.67
N SER A 375 32.05 10.34 -9.54
CA SER A 375 32.80 11.58 -9.33
C SER A 375 32.38 12.34 -8.06
N MET A 376 31.05 12.40 -7.78
CA MET A 376 30.57 13.05 -6.57
C MET A 376 30.97 12.29 -5.30
N ILE A 377 30.96 10.95 -5.35
CA ILE A 377 31.43 10.10 -4.23
C ILE A 377 32.92 10.30 -4.02
N ASP A 378 33.73 10.33 -5.11
CA ASP A 378 35.16 10.58 -5.07
C ASP A 378 35.50 11.92 -4.38
N VAL A 379 34.83 12.99 -4.81
CA VAL A 379 35.00 14.33 -4.19
C VAL A 379 34.61 14.26 -2.70
N GLY A 380 33.50 13.59 -2.39
CA GLY A 380 33.03 13.41 -1.00
C GLY A 380 34.03 12.65 -0.13
N GLU A 381 34.70 11.61 -0.67
CA GLU A 381 35.72 10.85 0.04
C GLU A 381 36.98 11.72 0.27
N GLN A 382 37.44 12.41 -0.76
CA GLN A 382 38.66 13.24 -0.70
C GLN A 382 38.52 14.45 0.23
N THR A 383 37.32 15.05 0.28
CA THR A 383 37.05 16.25 1.09
C THR A 383 36.49 15.95 2.49
N GLY A 384 36.15 14.68 2.76
CA GLY A 384 35.45 14.28 4.01
C GLY A 384 33.98 14.67 4.04
N ALA A 385 33.39 15.15 2.93
CA ALA A 385 32.02 15.59 2.81
C ALA A 385 31.12 14.51 2.16
N LEU A 386 31.50 13.23 2.32
CA LEU A 386 30.77 12.10 1.71
C LEU A 386 29.26 12.08 2.02
N PRO A 387 28.82 12.29 3.28
CA PRO A 387 27.39 12.30 3.57
C PRO A 387 26.61 13.37 2.78
N GLU A 388 27.18 14.59 2.69
CA GLU A 388 26.57 15.69 1.95
C GLU A 388 26.49 15.39 0.45
N MET A 389 27.56 14.86 -0.14
CA MET A 389 27.58 14.48 -1.56
C MET A 389 26.54 13.38 -1.86
N LEU A 390 26.45 12.38 -1.00
CA LEU A 390 25.44 11.31 -1.12
C LEU A 390 24.01 11.86 -1.06
N MET A 391 23.72 12.81 -0.16
CA MET A 391 22.40 13.43 -0.07
C MET A 391 22.08 14.27 -1.31
N ARG A 392 23.06 15.00 -1.86
CA ARG A 392 22.91 15.74 -3.13
C ARG A 392 22.61 14.80 -4.31
N ILE A 393 23.33 13.67 -4.39
CA ILE A 393 23.06 12.62 -5.41
C ILE A 393 21.62 12.13 -5.26
N ALA A 394 21.20 11.83 -4.03
CA ALA A 394 19.85 11.33 -3.76
C ALA A 394 18.77 12.34 -4.18
N ASP A 395 18.95 13.63 -3.87
CA ASP A 395 17.98 14.68 -4.23
C ASP A 395 17.92 14.85 -5.76
N ASN A 396 19.07 14.90 -6.45
CA ASN A 396 19.12 14.96 -7.92
C ASN A 396 18.40 13.77 -8.56
N PHE A 397 18.66 12.55 -8.06
CA PHE A 397 18.01 11.35 -8.60
C PHE A 397 16.54 11.25 -8.26
N ASP A 398 16.06 11.88 -7.18
CA ASP A 398 14.63 12.00 -6.90
C ASP A 398 13.92 12.84 -7.99
N GLU A 399 14.54 13.95 -8.42
CA GLU A 399 14.03 14.77 -9.53
C GLU A 399 14.07 13.99 -10.85
N GLU A 400 15.15 13.24 -11.09
CA GLU A 400 15.26 12.40 -12.28
C GLU A 400 14.23 11.26 -12.29
N VAL A 401 13.86 10.72 -11.12
CA VAL A 401 12.78 9.74 -10.98
C VAL A 401 11.42 10.39 -11.36
N ASP A 402 11.17 11.61 -10.90
CA ASP A 402 9.94 12.36 -11.26
C ASP A 402 9.84 12.51 -12.78
N ASN A 403 10.93 12.92 -13.43
CA ASN A 403 10.99 13.09 -14.88
C ASN A 403 10.81 11.75 -15.61
N ALA A 404 11.44 10.68 -15.12
CA ALA A 404 11.32 9.33 -15.70
C ALA A 404 9.89 8.77 -15.57
N VAL A 405 9.20 9.03 -14.47
CA VAL A 405 7.78 8.64 -14.26
C VAL A 405 6.90 9.39 -15.26
N ALA A 406 7.09 10.70 -15.43
CA ALA A 406 6.35 11.51 -16.38
C ALA A 406 6.56 11.00 -17.83
N ALA A 407 7.80 10.76 -18.21
CA ALA A 407 8.17 10.24 -19.54
C ALA A 407 7.55 8.85 -19.78
N LEU A 408 7.61 7.96 -18.80
CA LEU A 408 7.02 6.61 -18.87
C LEU A 408 5.51 6.69 -19.10
N THR A 409 4.82 7.55 -18.36
CA THR A 409 3.36 7.74 -18.49
C THR A 409 3.00 8.24 -19.89
N SER A 410 3.74 9.22 -20.42
CA SER A 410 3.52 9.78 -21.76
C SER A 410 3.78 8.77 -22.90
N LEU A 411 4.73 7.85 -22.70
CA LEU A 411 5.03 6.79 -23.67
C LEU A 411 4.01 5.65 -23.64
N LEU A 412 3.45 5.34 -22.47
CA LEU A 412 2.49 4.24 -22.32
C LEU A 412 1.20 4.52 -23.09
N GLU A 413 0.74 5.78 -23.17
CA GLU A 413 -0.52 6.12 -23.83
C GLU A 413 -0.51 5.76 -25.33
N PRO A 414 0.44 6.21 -26.18
CA PRO A 414 0.50 5.77 -27.58
C PRO A 414 0.67 4.26 -27.73
N ILE A 415 1.49 3.63 -26.90
CA ILE A 415 1.70 2.18 -26.94
C ILE A 415 0.37 1.44 -26.70
N MET A 416 -0.43 1.86 -25.72
CA MET A 416 -1.73 1.27 -25.41
C MET A 416 -2.72 1.47 -26.57
N ILE A 417 -2.75 2.67 -27.17
CA ILE A 417 -3.63 2.97 -28.31
C ILE A 417 -3.30 2.05 -29.49
N VAL A 418 -2.02 1.94 -29.84
CA VAL A 418 -1.56 1.08 -30.95
C VAL A 418 -1.88 -0.39 -30.66
N PHE A 419 -1.60 -0.85 -29.45
CA PHE A 419 -1.88 -2.23 -29.02
C PHE A 419 -3.37 -2.56 -29.15
N LEU A 420 -4.24 -1.68 -28.65
CA LEU A 420 -5.70 -1.87 -28.73
C LEU A 420 -6.20 -1.80 -30.16
N ALA A 421 -5.67 -0.88 -30.98
CA ALA A 421 -6.03 -0.75 -32.38
C ALA A 421 -5.69 -2.02 -33.16
N ILE A 422 -4.53 -2.63 -32.91
CA ILE A 422 -4.12 -3.90 -33.55
C ILE A 422 -5.10 -5.02 -33.15
N ILE A 423 -5.42 -5.18 -31.88
CA ILE A 423 -6.31 -6.26 -31.42
C ILE A 423 -7.73 -6.07 -31.94
N VAL A 424 -8.31 -4.88 -31.73
CA VAL A 424 -9.69 -4.59 -32.18
C VAL A 424 -9.76 -4.67 -33.73
N GLY A 425 -8.78 -4.10 -34.42
CA GLY A 425 -8.66 -4.16 -35.87
C GLY A 425 -8.59 -5.60 -36.38
N SER A 426 -7.82 -6.46 -35.74
CA SER A 426 -7.73 -7.90 -36.05
C SER A 426 -9.09 -8.59 -35.93
N ILE A 427 -9.84 -8.31 -34.87
CA ILE A 427 -11.19 -8.88 -34.67
C ILE A 427 -12.14 -8.40 -35.78
N VAL A 428 -12.12 -7.09 -36.06
CA VAL A 428 -12.98 -6.51 -37.12
C VAL A 428 -12.66 -7.13 -38.48
N ILE A 429 -11.39 -7.20 -38.87
CA ILE A 429 -10.95 -7.83 -40.13
C ILE A 429 -11.42 -9.31 -40.18
N ALA A 430 -11.23 -10.06 -39.10
CA ALA A 430 -11.63 -11.47 -39.01
C ALA A 430 -13.14 -11.67 -39.24
N LEU A 431 -13.95 -10.71 -38.75
CA LEU A 431 -15.42 -10.77 -38.91
C LEU A 431 -15.87 -10.32 -40.33
N PHE A 432 -15.11 -9.43 -40.98
CA PHE A 432 -15.46 -8.94 -42.33
C PHE A 432 -14.98 -9.86 -43.49
N LEU A 433 -13.87 -10.58 -43.30
CA LEU A 433 -13.32 -11.46 -44.34
C LEU A 433 -14.32 -12.49 -44.89
N PRO A 434 -15.12 -13.20 -44.06
CA PRO A 434 -16.14 -14.13 -44.58
C PRO A 434 -17.24 -13.43 -45.39
N LEU A 435 -17.61 -12.19 -45.03
CA LEU A 435 -18.63 -11.42 -45.77
C LEU A 435 -18.13 -11.06 -47.18
N ILE A 436 -16.85 -10.67 -47.28
CA ILE A 436 -16.21 -10.39 -48.57
C ILE A 436 -16.22 -11.66 -49.46
N LYS A 437 -15.84 -12.80 -48.89
CA LYS A 437 -15.83 -14.10 -49.56
C LYS A 437 -17.25 -14.49 -50.07
N LEU A 438 -18.27 -14.18 -49.28
CA LEU A 438 -19.67 -14.42 -49.63
C LEU A 438 -20.11 -13.53 -50.79
N ILE A 439 -19.74 -12.24 -50.78
CA ILE A 439 -20.06 -11.29 -51.87
C ILE A 439 -19.39 -11.72 -53.16
N ASP A 440 -18.14 -12.13 -53.15
CA ASP A 440 -17.41 -12.64 -54.32
C ASP A 440 -18.13 -13.86 -54.93
N LYS A 441 -18.65 -14.75 -54.09
CA LYS A 441 -19.40 -15.95 -54.53
C LYS A 441 -20.76 -15.61 -55.14
N LEU A 442 -21.45 -14.58 -54.64
CA LEU A 442 -22.76 -14.16 -55.14
C LEU A 442 -22.65 -13.26 -56.40
N GLY A 443 -21.50 -12.63 -56.61
CA GLY A 443 -21.25 -11.72 -57.73
C GLY A 443 -20.59 -12.33 -58.95
N GLY A 444 -20.10 -13.58 -58.89
CA GLY A 444 -19.56 -14.35 -60.02
C GLY A 444 -20.50 -15.41 -60.47
#